data_7faf0572da4d688c327ab55c812cf6bb
#
_entry.id   7faf0572da4d688c327ab55c812cf6bb
#
_cell.length_a   1.000
_cell.length_b   1.000
_cell.length_c   1.000
_cell.angle_alpha   90.00
_cell.angle_beta   90.00
_cell.angle_gamma   90.00
#
_symmetry.space_group_name_H-M   'P 1'
#
loop_
_entity.id
_entity.type
_entity.pdbx_description
1 polymer ?
#
loop_
_entity_poly.entity_id
_entity_poly.type
_entity_poly.pdbx_seq_one_letter_code
_entity_poly.pdbx_strand_id
1 'polypeptide(L)'
;MMIAANIISMTILFAVPLLLVAMGGMFSEHSGVINIALEGMMIIGALFACFTLQGLDQSGFGPAHPQLSMFIAILVAGVTGMIFSLLLGFAAINLKADQTIGGTALNQFAPAFAVVMTWAIQGQGLTTIFIPNWVRITRDTFGLAPVDGPSFWNNLIFKYFYLTTPVAIVLFIAAYIVMYKTRFGLRLRACGEHPQAADSVGINVYKMRYAGVLISGSLGGVGGLAYTLAAGSGFNSDVGGYGFLALAVMIFGNWKPLPILGASLFFALFKVIAALNATLTFLPKFEGVKEISNFYQMLPYIVTMIVLIFTSKNSQAPKAEGIPYDKGSR
;
A
#
# COMPACT_ATOMS: atom_id res chain seq x y z
N MET A 1 -11.48 27.11 -7.40
CA MET A 1 -10.64 26.28 -8.30
C MET A 1 -9.38 25.73 -7.64
N MET A 2 -8.57 26.51 -6.92
CA MET A 2 -7.34 26.07 -6.28
C MET A 2 -7.55 24.96 -5.22
N ILE A 3 -8.60 25.07 -4.39
CA ILE A 3 -8.95 24.05 -3.38
C ILE A 3 -9.30 22.74 -4.08
N ALA A 4 -10.06 22.80 -5.17
CA ALA A 4 -10.40 21.58 -5.93
C ALA A 4 -9.16 20.89 -6.52
N ALA A 5 -8.21 21.64 -7.10
CA ALA A 5 -6.95 21.08 -7.59
C ALA A 5 -6.16 20.39 -6.47
N ASN A 6 -6.09 21.02 -5.28
CA ASN A 6 -5.42 20.43 -4.12
C ASN A 6 -6.11 19.14 -3.65
N ILE A 7 -7.44 19.11 -3.57
CA ILE A 7 -8.19 17.92 -3.18
C ILE A 7 -7.93 16.79 -4.16
N ILE A 8 -8.02 17.03 -5.47
CA ILE A 8 -7.80 15.99 -6.49
C ILE A 8 -6.35 15.47 -6.43
N SER A 9 -5.36 16.38 -6.38
CA SER A 9 -3.95 16.01 -6.32
C SER A 9 -3.61 15.19 -5.06
N MET A 10 -4.11 15.59 -3.89
CA MET A 10 -3.96 14.84 -2.65
C MET A 10 -4.71 13.51 -2.68
N THR A 11 -5.90 13.47 -3.30
CA THR A 11 -6.66 12.21 -3.44
C THR A 11 -5.87 11.19 -4.26
N ILE A 12 -5.26 11.60 -5.37
CA ILE A 12 -4.39 10.72 -6.16
C ILE A 12 -3.20 10.26 -5.31
N LEU A 13 -2.55 11.17 -4.59
CA LEU A 13 -1.41 10.87 -3.73
C LEU A 13 -1.74 9.80 -2.68
N PHE A 14 -2.86 9.94 -1.96
CA PHE A 14 -3.29 8.98 -0.93
C PHE A 14 -3.95 7.71 -1.51
N ALA A 15 -4.45 7.75 -2.75
CA ALA A 15 -4.98 6.56 -3.43
C ALA A 15 -3.87 5.59 -3.87
N VAL A 16 -2.69 6.09 -4.23
CA VAL A 16 -1.57 5.27 -4.71
C VAL A 16 -1.18 4.17 -3.71
N PRO A 17 -0.89 4.45 -2.43
CA PRO A 17 -0.57 3.39 -1.46
C PRO A 17 -1.73 2.41 -1.27
N LEU A 18 -2.98 2.88 -1.17
CA LEU A 18 -4.15 2.01 -1.03
C LEU A 18 -4.30 1.06 -2.23
N LEU A 19 -4.14 1.58 -3.44
CA LEU A 19 -4.22 0.79 -4.66
C LEU A 19 -3.16 -0.31 -4.71
N LEU A 20 -1.90 0.02 -4.45
CA LEU A 20 -0.79 -0.93 -4.49
C LEU A 20 -0.96 -2.03 -3.44
N VAL A 21 -1.28 -1.66 -2.21
CA VAL A 21 -1.42 -2.61 -1.10
C VAL A 21 -2.65 -3.50 -1.28
N ALA A 22 -3.80 -2.93 -1.69
CA ALA A 22 -5.01 -3.71 -1.98
C ALA A 22 -4.82 -4.67 -3.16
N MET A 23 -4.10 -4.26 -4.20
CA MET A 23 -3.71 -5.14 -5.30
C MET A 23 -2.78 -6.26 -4.80
N GLY A 24 -1.86 -5.94 -3.89
CA GLY A 24 -1.01 -6.94 -3.23
C GLY A 24 -1.83 -7.98 -2.47
N GLY A 25 -2.74 -7.55 -1.62
CA GLY A 25 -3.68 -8.43 -0.91
C GLY A 25 -4.47 -9.32 -1.86
N MET A 26 -4.99 -8.76 -2.94
CA MET A 26 -5.72 -9.49 -3.98
C MET A 26 -4.89 -10.66 -4.58
N PHE A 27 -3.59 -10.47 -4.85
CA PHE A 27 -2.74 -11.57 -5.34
C PHE A 27 -2.56 -12.68 -4.32
N SER A 28 -2.35 -12.34 -3.05
CA SER A 28 -2.22 -13.32 -1.98
C SER A 28 -3.51 -14.13 -1.81
N GLU A 29 -4.65 -13.47 -1.70
CA GLU A 29 -5.92 -14.14 -1.43
C GLU A 29 -6.43 -14.97 -2.62
N HIS A 30 -6.21 -14.51 -3.86
CA HIS A 30 -6.43 -15.34 -5.04
C HIS A 30 -5.48 -16.55 -5.14
N SER A 31 -4.41 -16.60 -4.38
CA SER A 31 -3.58 -17.81 -4.25
C SER A 31 -4.10 -18.78 -3.20
N GLY A 32 -5.06 -18.36 -2.36
CA GLY A 32 -5.62 -19.09 -1.24
C GLY A 32 -4.94 -18.80 0.10
N VAL A 33 -4.10 -17.75 0.18
CA VAL A 33 -3.44 -17.31 1.42
C VAL A 33 -3.97 -15.95 1.83
N ILE A 34 -4.64 -15.87 2.99
CA ILE A 34 -5.05 -14.60 3.61
C ILE A 34 -3.81 -13.80 3.98
N ASN A 35 -3.78 -12.53 3.61
CA ASN A 35 -2.68 -11.64 3.95
C ASN A 35 -3.13 -10.47 4.82
N ILE A 36 -3.29 -10.70 6.10
CA ILE A 36 -3.53 -9.63 7.09
C ILE A 36 -2.23 -8.86 7.39
N ALA A 37 -1.04 -9.41 7.08
CA ALA A 37 0.25 -8.79 7.36
C ALA A 37 0.61 -7.60 6.45
N LEU A 38 -0.34 -7.06 5.68
CA LEU A 38 -0.09 -5.96 4.74
C LEU A 38 0.45 -4.71 5.43
N GLU A 39 -0.01 -4.39 6.64
CA GLU A 39 0.50 -3.27 7.45
C GLU A 39 1.99 -3.46 7.75
N GLY A 40 2.39 -4.64 8.23
CA GLY A 40 3.78 -4.97 8.50
C GLY A 40 4.66 -4.93 7.25
N MET A 41 4.15 -5.41 6.11
CA MET A 41 4.87 -5.34 4.82
C MET A 41 5.11 -3.91 4.37
N MET A 42 4.12 -3.02 4.56
CA MET A 42 4.25 -1.59 4.30
C MET A 42 5.34 -0.96 5.19
N ILE A 43 5.32 -1.24 6.49
CA ILE A 43 6.27 -0.69 7.46
C ILE A 43 7.71 -1.10 7.11
N ILE A 44 7.94 -2.39 6.85
CA ILE A 44 9.28 -2.90 6.50
C ILE A 44 9.76 -2.34 5.16
N GLY A 45 8.90 -2.30 4.15
CA GLY A 45 9.23 -1.71 2.85
C GLY A 45 9.58 -0.22 2.96
N ALA A 46 8.79 0.55 3.70
CA ALA A 46 9.04 1.97 3.94
C ALA A 46 10.34 2.21 4.73
N LEU A 47 10.59 1.43 5.77
CA LEU A 47 11.80 1.52 6.60
C LEU A 47 13.07 1.46 5.74
N PHE A 48 13.23 0.36 5.00
CA PHE A 48 14.44 0.16 4.22
C PHE A 48 14.55 1.12 3.03
N ALA A 49 13.43 1.50 2.41
CA ALA A 49 13.41 2.51 1.37
C ALA A 49 13.83 3.90 1.89
N CYS A 50 13.34 4.30 3.07
CA CYS A 50 13.70 5.58 3.68
C CYS A 50 15.17 5.60 4.12
N PHE A 51 15.72 4.51 4.66
CA PHE A 51 17.15 4.40 4.91
C PHE A 51 17.97 4.49 3.62
N THR A 52 17.49 3.88 2.54
CA THR A 52 18.15 3.99 1.23
C THR A 52 18.16 5.44 0.74
N LEU A 53 17.03 6.15 0.83
CA LEU A 53 16.96 7.57 0.45
C LEU A 53 17.89 8.44 1.31
N GLN A 54 17.94 8.20 2.61
CA GLN A 54 18.83 8.91 3.53
C GLN A 54 20.31 8.65 3.21
N GLY A 55 20.70 7.41 2.94
CA GLY A 55 22.06 7.05 2.55
C GLY A 55 22.47 7.66 1.20
N LEU A 56 21.57 7.68 0.24
CA LEU A 56 21.80 8.32 -1.07
C LEU A 56 21.89 9.85 -0.94
N ASP A 57 21.15 10.45 -0.02
CA ASP A 57 21.22 11.88 0.27
C ASP A 57 22.58 12.24 0.88
N GLN A 58 23.03 11.51 1.91
CA GLN A 58 24.31 11.70 2.57
C GLN A 58 25.52 11.50 1.64
N SER A 59 25.40 10.59 0.66
CA SER A 59 26.46 10.37 -0.33
C SER A 59 26.53 11.45 -1.42
N GLY A 60 25.57 12.37 -1.48
CA GLY A 60 25.43 13.36 -2.54
C GLY A 60 24.88 12.80 -3.86
N PHE A 61 24.74 11.48 -3.98
CA PHE A 61 24.18 10.85 -5.20
C PHE A 61 22.71 11.18 -5.37
N GLY A 62 21.94 11.24 -4.28
CA GLY A 62 20.52 11.56 -4.29
C GLY A 62 20.20 12.89 -4.95
N PRO A 63 20.74 14.01 -4.49
CA PRO A 63 20.56 15.32 -5.10
C PRO A 63 21.05 15.39 -6.56
N ALA A 64 22.14 14.67 -6.91
CA ALA A 64 22.66 14.61 -8.28
C ALA A 64 21.76 13.83 -9.24
N HIS A 65 21.12 12.74 -8.75
CA HIS A 65 20.27 11.85 -9.55
C HIS A 65 18.93 11.53 -8.86
N PRO A 66 18.04 12.51 -8.66
CA PRO A 66 16.85 12.38 -7.82
C PRO A 66 15.92 11.23 -8.22
N GLN A 67 15.59 11.11 -9.51
CA GLN A 67 14.63 10.12 -9.98
C GLN A 67 15.21 8.70 -10.02
N LEU A 68 16.52 8.56 -10.29
CA LEU A 68 17.21 7.28 -10.19
C LEU A 68 17.26 6.78 -8.74
N SER A 69 17.56 7.67 -7.82
CA SER A 69 17.58 7.37 -6.37
C SER A 69 16.19 6.95 -5.88
N MET A 70 15.15 7.63 -6.35
CA MET A 70 13.77 7.27 -6.03
C MET A 70 13.39 5.91 -6.63
N PHE A 71 13.82 5.58 -7.84
CA PHE A 71 13.61 4.28 -8.44
C PHE A 71 14.32 3.16 -7.65
N ILE A 72 15.55 3.39 -7.20
CA ILE A 72 16.28 2.46 -6.33
C ILE A 72 15.51 2.24 -5.02
N ALA A 73 15.00 3.30 -4.39
CA ALA A 73 14.21 3.18 -3.17
C ALA A 73 12.91 2.37 -3.38
N ILE A 74 12.23 2.54 -4.51
CA ILE A 74 11.06 1.75 -4.88
C ILE A 74 11.42 0.26 -5.02
N LEU A 75 12.54 -0.06 -5.67
CA LEU A 75 13.02 -1.44 -5.78
C LEU A 75 13.35 -2.04 -4.41
N VAL A 76 14.05 -1.29 -3.56
CA VAL A 76 14.38 -1.72 -2.20
C VAL A 76 13.10 -1.96 -1.39
N ALA A 77 12.13 -1.06 -1.45
CA ALA A 77 10.83 -1.23 -0.80
C ALA A 77 10.13 -2.53 -1.23
N GLY A 78 10.09 -2.78 -2.54
CA GLY A 78 9.49 -3.99 -3.09
C GLY A 78 10.21 -5.27 -2.67
N VAL A 79 11.54 -5.28 -2.73
CA VAL A 79 12.36 -6.46 -2.36
C VAL A 79 12.26 -6.74 -0.86
N THR A 80 12.35 -5.73 -0.01
CA THR A 80 12.29 -5.92 1.46
C THR A 80 10.89 -6.34 1.91
N GLY A 81 9.83 -5.77 1.35
CA GLY A 81 8.46 -6.24 1.58
C GLY A 81 8.25 -7.69 1.10
N MET A 82 8.81 -8.05 -0.05
CA MET A 82 8.79 -9.42 -0.58
C MET A 82 9.52 -10.40 0.35
N ILE A 83 10.71 -10.05 0.85
CA ILE A 83 11.46 -10.87 1.80
C ILE A 83 10.69 -11.04 3.11
N PHE A 84 10.11 -9.96 3.63
CA PHE A 84 9.31 -10.02 4.85
C PHE A 84 8.07 -10.90 4.71
N SER A 85 7.44 -10.88 3.53
CA SER A 85 6.28 -11.72 3.23
C SER A 85 6.57 -13.23 3.22
N LEU A 86 7.86 -13.64 3.06
CA LEU A 86 8.27 -15.04 3.19
C LEU A 86 7.96 -15.63 4.57
N LEU A 87 7.99 -14.81 5.63
CA LEU A 87 7.64 -15.25 6.98
C LEU A 87 6.17 -15.72 7.04
N LEU A 88 5.25 -14.91 6.47
CA LEU A 88 3.85 -15.31 6.34
C LEU A 88 3.68 -16.52 5.43
N GLY A 89 4.36 -16.53 4.27
CA GLY A 89 4.30 -17.63 3.32
C GLY A 89 4.77 -18.94 3.95
N PHE A 90 5.89 -18.94 4.67
CA PHE A 90 6.40 -20.11 5.37
C PHE A 90 5.44 -20.62 6.45
N ALA A 91 4.93 -19.71 7.29
CA ALA A 91 3.97 -20.07 8.34
C ALA A 91 2.67 -20.66 7.76
N ALA A 92 2.08 -20.00 6.77
CA ALA A 92 0.80 -20.41 6.18
C ALA A 92 0.90 -21.67 5.31
N ILE A 93 1.98 -21.80 4.52
CA ILE A 93 2.09 -22.84 3.49
C ILE A 93 2.80 -24.08 4.02
N ASN A 94 3.93 -23.93 4.74
CA ASN A 94 4.74 -25.05 5.23
C ASN A 94 4.29 -25.54 6.60
N LEU A 95 4.08 -24.60 7.54
CA LEU A 95 3.66 -24.94 8.90
C LEU A 95 2.16 -25.14 9.02
N LYS A 96 1.37 -24.80 7.98
CA LYS A 96 -0.10 -24.84 7.99
C LYS A 96 -0.70 -24.10 9.20
N ALA A 97 0.02 -23.07 9.68
CA ALA A 97 -0.40 -22.24 10.81
C ALA A 97 -1.62 -21.40 10.45
N ASP A 98 -2.36 -20.97 11.47
CA ASP A 98 -3.44 -19.98 11.29
C ASP A 98 -2.89 -18.70 10.68
N GLN A 99 -3.43 -18.33 9.52
CA GLN A 99 -2.93 -17.22 8.72
C GLN A 99 -3.28 -15.86 9.35
N THR A 100 -4.40 -15.82 10.08
CA THR A 100 -4.85 -14.61 10.80
C THR A 100 -3.92 -14.31 11.98
N ILE A 101 -3.59 -15.34 12.77
CA ILE A 101 -2.66 -15.23 13.90
C ILE A 101 -1.27 -14.86 13.38
N GLY A 102 -0.79 -15.55 12.34
CA GLY A 102 0.51 -15.26 11.74
C GLY A 102 0.61 -13.85 11.18
N GLY A 103 -0.42 -13.40 10.45
CA GLY A 103 -0.48 -12.05 9.90
C GLY A 103 -0.52 -10.96 10.97
N THR A 104 -1.32 -11.18 12.03
CA THR A 104 -1.41 -10.24 13.17
C THR A 104 -0.09 -10.14 13.93
N ALA A 105 0.60 -11.27 14.15
CA ALA A 105 1.91 -11.29 14.79
C ALA A 105 2.95 -10.49 13.99
N LEU A 106 2.97 -10.62 12.66
CA LEU A 106 3.85 -9.85 11.79
C LEU A 106 3.54 -8.35 11.82
N ASN A 107 2.27 -7.96 11.90
CA ASN A 107 1.87 -6.57 12.04
C ASN A 107 2.30 -5.96 13.38
N GLN A 108 2.37 -6.75 14.46
CA GLN A 108 2.90 -6.29 15.75
C GLN A 108 4.45 -6.25 15.76
N PHE A 109 5.07 -7.21 15.08
CA PHE A 109 6.52 -7.28 15.00
C PHE A 109 7.12 -6.12 14.19
N ALA A 110 6.52 -5.77 13.05
CA ALA A 110 7.09 -4.82 12.10
C ALA A 110 7.34 -3.41 12.70
N PRO A 111 6.40 -2.75 13.41
CA PRO A 111 6.66 -1.44 14.00
C PRO A 111 7.72 -1.50 15.11
N ALA A 112 7.71 -2.54 15.95
CA ALA A 112 8.72 -2.72 16.98
C ALA A 112 10.12 -2.89 16.36
N PHE A 113 10.24 -3.72 15.33
CA PHE A 113 11.48 -3.89 14.57
C PHE A 113 11.93 -2.57 13.93
N ALA A 114 11.01 -1.80 13.35
CA ALA A 114 11.32 -0.53 12.72
C ALA A 114 11.87 0.50 13.72
N VAL A 115 11.28 0.60 14.92
CA VAL A 115 11.79 1.47 15.99
C VAL A 115 13.21 1.06 16.39
N VAL A 116 13.45 -0.22 16.65
CA VAL A 116 14.77 -0.73 17.07
C VAL A 116 15.82 -0.49 15.99
N MET A 117 15.49 -0.73 14.73
CA MET A 117 16.41 -0.50 13.60
C MET A 117 16.71 0.99 13.42
N THR A 118 15.70 1.86 13.58
CA THR A 118 15.91 3.32 13.50
C THR A 118 16.82 3.79 14.62
N TRP A 119 16.65 3.32 15.86
CA TRP A 119 17.53 3.64 16.97
C TRP A 119 18.96 3.10 16.79
N ALA A 120 19.09 1.91 16.23
CA ALA A 120 20.41 1.31 15.98
C ALA A 120 21.22 2.11 14.94
N ILE A 121 20.56 2.73 13.96
CA ILE A 121 21.23 3.44 12.86
C ILE A 121 21.36 4.94 13.14
N GLN A 122 20.32 5.58 13.67
CA GLN A 122 20.29 7.04 13.89
C GLN A 122 20.63 7.47 15.32
N GLY A 123 20.61 6.55 16.28
CA GLY A 123 20.78 6.81 17.70
C GLY A 123 19.49 6.73 18.51
N GLN A 124 19.63 6.45 19.81
CA GLN A 124 18.49 6.28 20.72
C GLN A 124 17.61 7.54 20.80
N GLY A 125 16.30 7.35 20.77
CA GLY A 125 15.30 8.42 20.84
C GLY A 125 14.90 9.01 19.48
N LEU A 126 15.61 8.71 18.39
CA LEU A 126 15.23 9.15 17.04
C LEU A 126 14.35 8.08 16.38
N THR A 127 13.08 8.38 16.22
CA THR A 127 12.10 7.45 15.63
C THR A 127 11.68 7.83 14.22
N THR A 128 12.07 9.02 13.75
CA THR A 128 11.65 9.54 12.45
C THR A 128 12.83 9.59 11.47
N ILE A 129 12.63 9.00 10.29
CA ILE A 129 13.55 9.11 9.16
C ILE A 129 13.00 10.17 8.22
N PHE A 130 13.70 11.30 8.08
CA PHE A 130 13.27 12.38 7.21
C PHE A 130 13.47 12.03 5.74
N ILE A 131 12.52 12.44 4.91
CA ILE A 131 12.58 12.27 3.46
C ILE A 131 13.15 13.54 2.86
N PRO A 132 14.21 13.43 2.02
CA PRO A 132 14.79 14.58 1.34
C PRO A 132 13.80 15.25 0.38
N ASN A 133 13.90 16.58 0.23
CA ASN A 133 12.98 17.35 -0.61
C ASN A 133 13.11 17.06 -2.11
N TRP A 134 14.30 16.61 -2.56
CA TRP A 134 14.58 16.33 -3.98
C TRP A 134 13.82 15.11 -4.54
N VAL A 135 13.20 14.27 -3.69
CA VAL A 135 12.42 13.09 -4.12
C VAL A 135 11.17 13.47 -4.92
N ARG A 136 10.70 14.71 -4.76
CA ARG A 136 9.49 15.19 -5.44
C ARG A 136 9.81 15.61 -6.88
N ILE A 137 8.94 15.24 -7.81
CA ILE A 137 9.01 15.68 -9.20
C ILE A 137 8.42 17.08 -9.29
N THR A 138 9.23 18.04 -9.70
CA THR A 138 8.86 19.44 -9.91
C THR A 138 8.91 19.80 -11.40
N ARG A 139 8.47 21.00 -11.75
CA ARG A 139 8.57 21.50 -13.14
C ARG A 139 10.01 21.53 -13.62
N ASP A 140 10.94 21.88 -12.73
CA ASP A 140 12.38 21.96 -13.05
C ASP A 140 12.94 20.60 -13.48
N THR A 141 12.37 19.49 -12.98
CA THR A 141 12.74 18.13 -13.40
C THR A 141 12.52 17.92 -14.91
N PHE A 142 11.56 18.65 -15.50
CA PHE A 142 11.26 18.59 -16.94
C PHE A 142 11.81 19.80 -17.73
N GLY A 143 12.62 20.65 -17.10
CA GLY A 143 13.13 21.87 -17.75
C GLY A 143 12.05 22.91 -18.08
N LEU A 144 10.89 22.83 -17.44
CA LEU A 144 9.77 23.76 -17.66
C LEU A 144 9.94 25.01 -16.83
N ALA A 145 9.77 26.19 -17.46
CA ALA A 145 9.87 27.48 -16.78
C ALA A 145 8.97 27.56 -15.53
N PRO A 146 9.41 28.24 -14.46
CA PRO A 146 8.57 28.52 -13.30
C PRO A 146 7.30 29.24 -13.73
N VAL A 147 6.19 28.94 -13.07
CA VAL A 147 4.92 29.64 -13.29
C VAL A 147 4.77 30.66 -12.20
N ASP A 148 4.71 31.94 -12.59
CA ASP A 148 4.45 33.03 -11.68
C ASP A 148 2.98 33.00 -11.24
N GLY A 149 2.78 32.79 -9.92
CA GLY A 149 1.46 32.81 -9.30
C GLY A 149 0.75 31.47 -9.22
N PRO A 150 -0.44 31.45 -8.61
CA PRO A 150 -1.22 30.24 -8.37
C PRO A 150 -1.87 29.72 -9.67
N SER A 151 -1.35 28.63 -10.23
CA SER A 151 -1.90 27.95 -11.41
C SER A 151 -2.63 26.66 -11.03
N PHE A 152 -3.87 26.49 -11.53
CA PHE A 152 -4.66 25.28 -11.31
C PHE A 152 -3.93 24.02 -11.81
N TRP A 153 -3.42 24.05 -13.04
CA TRP A 153 -2.75 22.91 -13.64
C TRP A 153 -1.41 22.58 -12.97
N ASN A 154 -0.68 23.61 -12.53
CA ASN A 154 0.56 23.39 -11.80
C ASN A 154 0.30 22.71 -10.44
N ASN A 155 -0.73 23.14 -9.71
CA ASN A 155 -1.10 22.52 -8.45
C ASN A 155 -1.69 21.12 -8.62
N LEU A 156 -2.43 20.88 -9.70
CA LEU A 156 -2.99 19.56 -9.98
C LEU A 156 -1.90 18.53 -10.29
N ILE A 157 -0.90 18.90 -11.09
CA ILE A 157 0.07 17.95 -11.63
C ILE A 157 1.33 17.89 -10.75
N PHE A 158 1.94 19.03 -10.39
CA PHE A 158 3.29 19.05 -9.82
C PHE A 158 3.34 19.25 -8.31
N LYS A 159 2.24 19.63 -7.66
CA LYS A 159 2.28 19.94 -6.22
C LYS A 159 2.62 18.73 -5.35
N TYR A 160 2.06 17.57 -5.69
CA TYR A 160 2.23 16.31 -4.95
C TYR A 160 2.58 15.15 -5.87
N PHE A 161 3.45 15.38 -6.86
CA PHE A 161 3.80 14.36 -7.83
C PHE A 161 5.13 13.70 -7.47
N TYR A 162 5.09 12.39 -7.29
CA TYR A 162 6.24 11.53 -6.99
C TYR A 162 6.35 10.41 -8.02
N LEU A 163 7.54 9.87 -8.20
CA LEU A 163 7.77 8.74 -9.12
C LEU A 163 6.91 7.51 -8.77
N THR A 164 6.47 7.37 -7.51
CA THR A 164 5.56 6.30 -7.09
C THR A 164 4.22 6.33 -7.82
N THR A 165 3.72 7.51 -8.22
CA THR A 165 2.44 7.63 -8.94
C THR A 165 2.47 6.98 -10.34
N PRO A 166 3.37 7.33 -11.27
CA PRO A 166 3.45 6.65 -12.56
C PRO A 166 3.85 5.17 -12.42
N VAL A 167 4.72 4.83 -11.47
CA VAL A 167 5.05 3.43 -11.19
C VAL A 167 3.83 2.65 -10.73
N ALA A 168 2.98 3.22 -9.87
CA ALA A 168 1.74 2.57 -9.44
C ALA A 168 0.77 2.32 -10.61
N ILE A 169 0.67 3.26 -11.55
CA ILE A 169 -0.16 3.08 -12.76
C ILE A 169 0.38 1.91 -13.60
N VAL A 170 1.70 1.86 -13.82
CA VAL A 170 2.33 0.76 -14.55
C VAL A 170 2.13 -0.57 -13.83
N LEU A 171 2.33 -0.62 -12.50
CA LEU A 171 2.11 -1.83 -11.69
C LEU A 171 0.65 -2.25 -11.69
N PHE A 172 -0.30 -1.31 -11.67
CA PHE A 172 -1.73 -1.60 -11.78
C PHE A 172 -2.07 -2.25 -13.13
N ILE A 173 -1.60 -1.68 -14.23
CA ILE A 173 -1.81 -2.23 -15.57
C ILE A 173 -1.16 -3.62 -15.69
N ALA A 174 0.09 -3.77 -15.22
CA ALA A 174 0.80 -5.04 -15.21
C ALA A 174 0.04 -6.09 -14.37
N ALA A 175 -0.41 -5.74 -13.18
CA ALA A 175 -1.18 -6.62 -12.30
C ALA A 175 -2.52 -7.05 -12.93
N TYR A 176 -3.23 -6.12 -13.59
CA TYR A 176 -4.45 -6.45 -14.34
C TYR A 176 -4.16 -7.45 -15.47
N ILE A 177 -3.12 -7.21 -16.27
CA ILE A 177 -2.73 -8.11 -17.38
C ILE A 177 -2.31 -9.47 -16.81
N VAL A 178 -1.45 -9.50 -15.81
CA VAL A 178 -0.95 -10.74 -15.18
C VAL A 178 -2.12 -11.56 -14.64
N MET A 179 -3.06 -10.94 -13.92
CA MET A 179 -4.17 -11.64 -13.28
C MET A 179 -5.19 -12.19 -14.28
N TYR A 180 -5.52 -11.43 -15.36
CA TYR A 180 -6.64 -11.78 -16.23
C TYR A 180 -6.24 -12.21 -17.64
N LYS A 181 -5.03 -11.89 -18.12
CA LYS A 181 -4.61 -12.14 -19.49
C LYS A 181 -3.48 -13.17 -19.59
N THR A 182 -2.94 -13.67 -18.46
CA THR A 182 -1.84 -14.64 -18.48
C THR A 182 -2.23 -16.01 -17.92
N ARG A 183 -1.46 -17.04 -18.33
CA ARG A 183 -1.60 -18.39 -17.78
C ARG A 183 -1.26 -18.44 -16.28
N PHE A 184 -0.38 -17.56 -15.81
CA PHE A 184 -0.02 -17.45 -14.40
C PHE A 184 -1.23 -17.03 -13.57
N GLY A 185 -1.91 -15.95 -13.93
CA GLY A 185 -3.10 -15.46 -13.19
C GLY A 185 -4.24 -16.47 -13.21
N LEU A 186 -4.44 -17.20 -14.31
CA LEU A 186 -5.42 -18.29 -14.36
C LEU A 186 -5.09 -19.40 -13.35
N ARG A 187 -3.84 -19.85 -13.30
CA ARG A 187 -3.38 -20.88 -12.36
C ARG A 187 -3.47 -20.38 -10.90
N LEU A 188 -3.12 -19.13 -10.66
CA LEU A 188 -3.19 -18.53 -9.32
C LEU A 188 -4.63 -18.54 -8.80
N ARG A 189 -5.58 -18.06 -9.59
CA ARG A 189 -7.02 -18.06 -9.24
C ARG A 189 -7.57 -19.46 -9.06
N ALA A 190 -7.17 -20.42 -9.90
CA ALA A 190 -7.55 -21.82 -9.75
C ALA A 190 -7.10 -22.41 -8.41
N CYS A 191 -5.91 -22.03 -7.92
CA CYS A 191 -5.40 -22.45 -6.61
C CYS A 191 -6.18 -21.82 -5.45
N GLY A 192 -6.73 -20.61 -5.61
CA GLY A 192 -7.58 -19.98 -4.60
C GLY A 192 -9.01 -20.46 -4.58
N GLU A 193 -9.52 -21.01 -5.70
CA GLU A 193 -10.87 -21.56 -5.77
C GLU A 193 -10.94 -23.04 -5.39
N HIS A 194 -10.12 -23.90 -6.02
CA HIS A 194 -10.09 -25.34 -5.82
C HIS A 194 -8.65 -25.89 -5.93
N PRO A 195 -7.84 -25.82 -4.86
CA PRO A 195 -6.44 -26.22 -4.91
C PRO A 195 -6.24 -27.71 -5.26
N GLN A 196 -7.14 -28.62 -4.81
CA GLN A 196 -7.07 -30.03 -5.14
C GLN A 196 -7.30 -30.27 -6.66
N ALA A 197 -8.26 -29.58 -7.25
CA ALA A 197 -8.51 -29.65 -8.68
C ALA A 197 -7.34 -29.04 -9.49
N ALA A 198 -6.71 -27.98 -8.99
CA ALA A 198 -5.51 -27.41 -9.62
C ALA A 198 -4.33 -28.40 -9.57
N ASP A 199 -4.12 -29.10 -8.46
CA ASP A 199 -3.05 -30.11 -8.32
C ASP A 199 -3.29 -31.31 -9.24
N SER A 200 -4.54 -31.76 -9.40
CA SER A 200 -4.89 -32.91 -10.26
C SER A 200 -4.55 -32.70 -11.74
N VAL A 201 -4.52 -31.43 -12.20
CA VAL A 201 -4.09 -31.06 -13.57
C VAL A 201 -2.61 -30.64 -13.63
N GLY A 202 -1.82 -30.95 -12.60
CA GLY A 202 -0.37 -30.75 -12.57
C GLY A 202 0.09 -29.35 -12.20
N ILE A 203 -0.79 -28.49 -11.64
CA ILE A 203 -0.39 -27.18 -11.13
C ILE A 203 0.19 -27.33 -9.73
N ASN A 204 1.43 -26.85 -9.52
CA ASN A 204 2.05 -26.85 -8.20
C ASN A 204 1.44 -25.73 -7.31
N VAL A 205 0.51 -26.13 -6.44
CA VAL A 205 -0.24 -25.21 -5.55
C VAL A 205 0.71 -24.47 -4.60
N TYR A 206 1.72 -25.14 -4.03
CA TYR A 206 2.69 -24.49 -3.14
C TYR A 206 3.42 -23.33 -3.82
N LYS A 207 3.93 -23.58 -5.05
CA LYS A 207 4.61 -22.51 -5.83
C LYS A 207 3.68 -21.35 -6.15
N MET A 208 2.43 -21.61 -6.47
CA MET A 208 1.45 -20.56 -6.75
C MET A 208 1.11 -19.73 -5.51
N ARG A 209 0.91 -20.37 -4.36
CA ARG A 209 0.69 -19.70 -3.08
C ARG A 209 1.87 -18.81 -2.70
N TYR A 210 3.10 -19.32 -2.77
CA TYR A 210 4.29 -18.49 -2.54
C TYR A 210 4.38 -17.31 -3.50
N ALA A 211 4.15 -17.53 -4.79
CA ALA A 211 4.17 -16.45 -5.76
C ALA A 211 3.14 -15.34 -5.44
N GLY A 212 1.92 -15.72 -5.04
CA GLY A 212 0.88 -14.76 -4.59
C GLY A 212 1.33 -13.94 -3.39
N VAL A 213 1.87 -14.59 -2.36
CA VAL A 213 2.36 -13.94 -1.14
C VAL A 213 3.55 -13.02 -1.43
N LEU A 214 4.51 -13.45 -2.26
CA LEU A 214 5.69 -12.64 -2.62
C LEU A 214 5.31 -11.39 -3.42
N ILE A 215 4.41 -11.51 -4.38
CA ILE A 215 3.87 -10.36 -5.13
C ILE A 215 3.15 -9.40 -4.16
N SER A 216 2.37 -9.96 -3.24
CA SER A 216 1.67 -9.19 -2.21
C SER A 216 2.65 -8.39 -1.33
N GLY A 217 3.71 -9.03 -0.86
CA GLY A 217 4.75 -8.37 -0.07
C GLY A 217 5.48 -7.28 -0.84
N SER A 218 5.80 -7.53 -2.12
CA SER A 218 6.45 -6.54 -2.97
C SER A 218 5.57 -5.29 -3.17
N LEU A 219 4.29 -5.47 -3.53
CA LEU A 219 3.35 -4.36 -3.70
C LEU A 219 3.06 -3.65 -2.37
N GLY A 220 2.97 -4.42 -1.27
CA GLY A 220 2.84 -3.88 0.09
C GLY A 220 4.01 -2.99 0.48
N GLY A 221 5.25 -3.43 0.24
CA GLY A 221 6.44 -2.65 0.51
C GLY A 221 6.50 -1.33 -0.27
N VAL A 222 6.25 -1.39 -1.59
CA VAL A 222 6.16 -0.18 -2.44
C VAL A 222 5.04 0.74 -1.97
N GLY A 223 3.89 0.18 -1.57
CA GLY A 223 2.78 0.92 -0.99
C GLY A 223 3.16 1.64 0.30
N GLY A 224 4.01 1.02 1.13
CA GLY A 224 4.54 1.63 2.35
C GLY A 224 5.38 2.87 2.08
N LEU A 225 6.31 2.80 1.13
CA LEU A 225 7.07 3.97 0.68
C LEU A 225 6.15 5.05 0.13
N ALA A 226 5.17 4.68 -0.72
CA ALA A 226 4.21 5.62 -1.27
C ALA A 226 3.38 6.33 -0.18
N TYR A 227 2.99 5.60 0.88
CA TYR A 227 2.31 6.20 2.03
C TYR A 227 3.19 7.20 2.78
N THR A 228 4.45 6.86 3.02
CA THR A 228 5.39 7.74 3.73
C THR A 228 5.60 9.06 2.97
N LEU A 229 5.67 9.00 1.63
CA LEU A 229 5.70 10.20 0.78
C LEU A 229 4.39 11.02 0.87
N ALA A 230 3.25 10.33 0.94
CA ALA A 230 1.94 10.98 1.06
C ALA A 230 1.74 11.65 2.43
N ALA A 231 2.22 11.03 3.49
CA ALA A 231 2.17 11.57 4.85
C ALA A 231 3.01 12.85 5.01
N GLY A 232 4.13 12.95 4.28
CA GLY A 232 4.97 14.16 4.22
C GLY A 232 5.74 14.50 5.49
N SER A 233 5.55 13.74 6.58
CA SER A 233 6.23 13.94 7.88
C SER A 233 7.51 13.11 8.03
N GLY A 234 7.88 12.35 7.01
CA GLY A 234 8.90 11.32 7.12
C GLY A 234 8.33 9.98 7.60
N PHE A 235 9.19 8.97 7.71
CA PHE A 235 8.82 7.66 8.23
C PHE A 235 9.06 7.62 9.74
N ASN A 236 8.03 7.30 10.51
CA ASN A 236 8.04 7.25 11.98
C ASN A 236 7.69 5.85 12.53
N SER A 237 8.12 4.80 11.85
CA SER A 237 7.90 3.40 12.20
C SER A 237 6.44 2.95 12.17
N ASP A 238 5.57 3.72 11.53
CA ASP A 238 4.14 3.47 11.39
C ASP A 238 3.63 3.90 10.00
N VAL A 239 2.55 3.28 9.54
CA VAL A 239 1.85 3.63 8.30
C VAL A 239 0.36 3.94 8.55
N GLY A 240 0.00 4.25 9.79
CA GLY A 240 -1.30 4.81 10.17
C GLY A 240 -2.50 3.93 9.85
N GLY A 241 -2.38 2.61 9.89
CA GLY A 241 -3.46 1.68 9.61
C GLY A 241 -3.81 1.53 8.12
N TYR A 242 -2.95 2.01 7.21
CA TYR A 242 -3.22 1.96 5.77
C TYR A 242 -3.24 0.55 5.20
N GLY A 243 -2.51 -0.41 5.79
CA GLY A 243 -2.59 -1.81 5.42
C GLY A 243 -3.96 -2.40 5.72
N PHE A 244 -4.54 -2.09 6.89
CA PHE A 244 -5.90 -2.49 7.24
C PHE A 244 -6.96 -1.80 6.37
N LEU A 245 -6.77 -0.52 6.07
CA LEU A 245 -7.66 0.20 5.15
C LEU A 245 -7.60 -0.40 3.75
N ALA A 246 -6.42 -0.83 3.30
CA ALA A 246 -6.25 -1.49 2.00
C ALA A 246 -6.94 -2.86 1.93
N LEU A 247 -7.01 -3.62 3.04
CA LEU A 247 -7.85 -4.82 3.12
C LEU A 247 -9.32 -4.48 2.88
N ALA A 248 -9.83 -3.43 3.53
CA ALA A 248 -11.20 -2.97 3.30
C ALA A 248 -11.43 -2.54 1.84
N VAL A 249 -10.48 -1.81 1.23
CA VAL A 249 -10.50 -1.43 -0.18
C VAL A 249 -10.55 -2.66 -1.09
N MET A 250 -9.79 -3.71 -0.80
CA MET A 250 -9.77 -4.95 -1.55
C MET A 250 -11.12 -5.69 -1.46
N ILE A 251 -11.67 -5.83 -0.25
CA ILE A 251 -12.96 -6.46 -0.01
C ILE A 251 -14.08 -5.68 -0.73
N PHE A 252 -14.08 -4.34 -0.59
CA PHE A 252 -15.02 -3.47 -1.30
C PHE A 252 -14.88 -3.57 -2.82
N GLY A 253 -13.64 -3.67 -3.31
CA GLY A 253 -13.35 -3.93 -4.73
C GLY A 253 -13.65 -5.36 -5.18
N ASN A 254 -14.16 -6.22 -4.29
CA ASN A 254 -14.54 -7.60 -4.57
C ASN A 254 -13.42 -8.40 -5.29
N TRP A 255 -12.18 -8.23 -4.81
CA TRP A 255 -10.95 -8.86 -5.36
C TRP A 255 -10.75 -8.62 -6.86
N LYS A 256 -11.27 -7.51 -7.41
CA LYS A 256 -11.13 -7.16 -8.83
C LYS A 256 -10.36 -5.86 -8.99
N PRO A 257 -9.35 -5.78 -9.90
CA PRO A 257 -8.49 -4.60 -10.03
C PRO A 257 -9.24 -3.29 -10.29
N LEU A 258 -10.17 -3.26 -11.25
CA LEU A 258 -10.89 -2.03 -11.59
C LEU A 258 -11.78 -1.51 -10.44
N PRO A 259 -12.60 -2.34 -9.77
CA PRO A 259 -13.30 -1.90 -8.57
C PRO A 259 -12.35 -1.49 -7.42
N ILE A 260 -11.19 -2.18 -7.23
CA ILE A 260 -10.16 -1.78 -6.26
C ILE A 260 -9.65 -0.37 -6.56
N LEU A 261 -9.40 -0.02 -7.83
CA LEU A 261 -9.02 1.34 -8.21
C LEU A 261 -10.09 2.37 -7.81
N GLY A 262 -11.36 2.10 -8.12
CA GLY A 262 -12.47 2.96 -7.70
C GLY A 262 -12.58 3.10 -6.19
N ALA A 263 -12.46 1.99 -5.46
CA ALA A 263 -12.46 1.98 -4.00
C ALA A 263 -11.27 2.76 -3.42
N SER A 264 -10.07 2.60 -3.96
CA SER A 264 -8.88 3.34 -3.52
C SER A 264 -9.07 4.85 -3.64
N LEU A 265 -9.60 5.32 -4.76
CA LEU A 265 -9.91 6.74 -4.96
C LEU A 265 -11.00 7.24 -3.99
N PHE A 266 -12.03 6.42 -3.77
CA PHE A 266 -13.12 6.74 -2.85
C PHE A 266 -12.62 6.91 -1.42
N PHE A 267 -11.91 5.92 -0.87
CA PHE A 267 -11.38 6.00 0.50
C PHE A 267 -10.30 7.07 0.66
N ALA A 268 -9.46 7.28 -0.35
CA ALA A 268 -8.47 8.35 -0.35
C ALA A 268 -9.15 9.74 -0.30
N LEU A 269 -10.27 9.94 -0.98
CA LEU A 269 -11.03 11.19 -0.91
C LEU A 269 -11.48 11.51 0.51
N PHE A 270 -12.03 10.53 1.24
CA PHE A 270 -12.42 10.72 2.64
C PHE A 270 -11.22 11.03 3.54
N LYS A 271 -10.06 10.38 3.28
CA LYS A 271 -8.82 10.69 4.00
C LYS A 271 -8.37 12.14 3.76
N VAL A 272 -8.47 12.63 2.52
CA VAL A 272 -8.12 14.01 2.18
C VAL A 272 -9.10 15.01 2.81
N ILE A 273 -10.40 14.72 2.80
CA ILE A 273 -11.40 15.55 3.48
C ILE A 273 -11.08 15.63 4.98
N ALA A 274 -10.74 14.49 5.60
CA ALA A 274 -10.30 14.45 6.98
C ALA A 274 -9.03 15.27 7.24
N ALA A 275 -8.03 15.18 6.37
CA ALA A 275 -6.78 15.92 6.50
C ALA A 275 -6.94 17.43 6.29
N LEU A 276 -7.87 17.86 5.42
CA LEU A 276 -8.10 19.25 5.08
C LEU A 276 -9.26 19.88 5.87
N ASN A 277 -9.79 19.21 6.92
CA ASN A 277 -10.96 19.70 7.66
C ASN A 277 -10.84 21.15 8.15
N ALA A 278 -9.64 21.57 8.58
CA ALA A 278 -9.38 22.91 9.07
C ALA A 278 -9.47 23.98 7.97
N THR A 279 -9.16 23.61 6.72
CA THR A 279 -9.11 24.55 5.58
C THR A 279 -10.41 24.58 4.75
N LEU A 280 -11.23 23.52 4.87
CA LEU A 280 -12.50 23.43 4.14
C LEU A 280 -13.60 24.18 4.88
N THR A 281 -14.01 25.32 4.32
CA THR A 281 -15.01 26.21 4.93
C THR A 281 -16.45 25.66 4.90
N PHE A 282 -16.73 24.68 4.04
CA PHE A 282 -18.06 24.08 3.93
C PHE A 282 -18.30 22.95 4.95
N LEU A 283 -17.25 22.49 5.66
CA LEU A 283 -17.41 21.46 6.70
C LEU A 283 -17.92 22.10 8.00
N PRO A 284 -18.88 21.48 8.68
CA PRO A 284 -19.40 21.96 9.95
C PRO A 284 -18.27 22.12 10.97
N LYS A 285 -18.10 23.33 11.48
CA LYS A 285 -17.20 23.62 12.58
C LYS A 285 -18.06 23.82 13.82
N PHE A 286 -18.15 22.78 14.67
CA PHE A 286 -18.92 22.92 15.91
C PHE A 286 -18.10 23.71 16.91
N GLU A 287 -18.50 24.97 17.15
CA GLU A 287 -17.89 25.84 18.18
C GLU A 287 -18.07 25.18 19.55
N GLY A 288 -16.95 24.96 20.27
CA GLY A 288 -16.95 24.34 21.61
C GLY A 288 -16.45 22.91 21.67
N VAL A 289 -16.31 22.19 20.56
CA VAL A 289 -15.70 20.86 20.52
C VAL A 289 -14.22 20.98 20.15
N LYS A 290 -13.33 20.94 21.15
CA LYS A 290 -11.87 21.08 20.97
C LYS A 290 -11.26 20.02 20.05
N GLU A 291 -11.95 18.90 19.81
CA GLU A 291 -11.41 17.71 19.11
C GLU A 291 -12.17 17.31 17.84
N ILE A 292 -12.87 18.26 17.22
CA ILE A 292 -13.61 17.96 15.99
C ILE A 292 -12.72 17.42 14.87
N SER A 293 -11.41 17.77 14.87
CA SER A 293 -10.42 17.21 13.96
C SER A 293 -10.29 15.70 14.10
N ASN A 294 -10.37 15.18 15.33
CA ASN A 294 -10.29 13.73 15.58
C ASN A 294 -11.53 13.00 15.03
N PHE A 295 -12.70 13.63 15.10
CA PHE A 295 -13.92 13.09 14.48
C PHE A 295 -13.77 12.96 12.97
N TYR A 296 -13.24 13.99 12.29
CA TYR A 296 -12.98 13.90 10.87
C TYR A 296 -11.93 12.85 10.50
N GLN A 297 -10.93 12.61 11.34
CA GLN A 297 -9.95 11.54 11.15
C GLN A 297 -10.56 10.13 11.23
N MET A 298 -11.69 9.96 11.92
CA MET A 298 -12.45 8.70 11.97
C MET A 298 -13.30 8.47 10.71
N LEU A 299 -13.57 9.50 9.90
CA LEU A 299 -14.44 9.40 8.71
C LEU A 299 -14.09 8.23 7.77
N PRO A 300 -12.84 8.00 7.36
CA PRO A 300 -12.51 6.88 6.48
C PRO A 300 -12.93 5.54 7.06
N TYR A 301 -12.74 5.34 8.36
CA TYR A 301 -13.10 4.08 9.05
C TYR A 301 -14.61 3.92 9.22
N ILE A 302 -15.33 5.00 9.55
CA ILE A 302 -16.80 5.00 9.64
C ILE A 302 -17.41 4.67 8.28
N VAL A 303 -16.91 5.32 7.22
CA VAL A 303 -17.33 5.04 5.84
C VAL A 303 -17.04 3.60 5.45
N THR A 304 -15.88 3.05 5.84
CA THR A 304 -15.55 1.64 5.64
C THR A 304 -16.58 0.72 6.27
N MET A 305 -16.96 0.96 7.53
CA MET A 305 -17.97 0.14 8.22
C MET A 305 -19.32 0.21 7.51
N ILE A 306 -19.78 1.40 7.14
CA ILE A 306 -21.05 1.59 6.44
C ILE A 306 -21.03 0.85 5.10
N VAL A 307 -19.98 1.04 4.32
CA VAL A 307 -19.83 0.41 3.01
C VAL A 307 -19.82 -1.12 3.12
N LEU A 308 -19.09 -1.68 4.08
CA LEU A 308 -19.03 -3.13 4.30
C LEU A 308 -20.40 -3.72 4.66
N ILE A 309 -21.23 -3.01 5.42
CA ILE A 309 -22.61 -3.45 5.73
C ILE A 309 -23.42 -3.65 4.43
N PHE A 310 -23.31 -2.74 3.48
CA PHE A 310 -24.07 -2.82 2.22
C PHE A 310 -23.47 -3.78 1.19
N THR A 311 -22.14 -3.97 1.19
CA THR A 311 -21.44 -4.76 0.17
C THR A 311 -21.16 -6.20 0.59
N SER A 312 -21.20 -6.53 1.90
CA SER A 312 -20.86 -7.86 2.43
C SER A 312 -21.68 -9.01 1.80
N LYS A 313 -22.94 -8.78 1.48
CA LYS A 313 -23.81 -9.80 0.84
C LYS A 313 -23.37 -10.23 -0.56
N ASN A 314 -22.65 -9.38 -1.28
CA ASN A 314 -22.18 -9.61 -2.64
C ASN A 314 -20.68 -9.86 -2.72
N SER A 315 -20.02 -9.95 -1.57
CA SER A 315 -18.59 -10.23 -1.47
C SER A 315 -18.31 -11.69 -1.83
N GLN A 316 -17.43 -11.91 -2.79
CA GLN A 316 -17.03 -13.23 -3.27
C GLN A 316 -15.53 -13.43 -3.08
N ALA A 317 -15.16 -13.73 -1.84
CA ALA A 317 -13.78 -14.16 -1.55
C ALA A 317 -13.47 -15.51 -2.25
N PRO A 318 -12.21 -15.79 -2.60
CA PRO A 318 -11.82 -17.10 -3.12
C PRO A 318 -12.16 -18.22 -2.14
N LYS A 319 -12.75 -19.33 -2.64
CA LYS A 319 -13.32 -20.37 -1.76
C LYS A 319 -12.33 -21.10 -0.87
N ALA A 320 -11.08 -21.26 -1.31
CA ALA A 320 -10.02 -21.91 -0.55
C ALA A 320 -9.13 -20.91 0.19
N GLU A 321 -9.57 -19.65 0.31
CA GLU A 321 -8.88 -18.62 1.09
C GLU A 321 -8.81 -19.01 2.57
N GLY A 322 -7.62 -18.88 3.15
CA GLY A 322 -7.39 -19.23 4.57
C GLY A 322 -7.33 -20.73 4.87
N ILE A 323 -7.65 -21.59 3.91
CA ILE A 323 -7.64 -23.03 4.11
C ILE A 323 -6.24 -23.59 3.79
N PRO A 324 -5.56 -24.22 4.76
CA PRO A 324 -4.29 -24.89 4.49
C PRO A 324 -4.46 -25.96 3.41
N TYR A 325 -3.53 -25.98 2.43
CA TYR A 325 -3.55 -27.00 1.40
C TYR A 325 -2.75 -28.22 1.85
N ASP A 326 -3.36 -29.40 1.76
CA ASP A 326 -2.72 -30.68 1.99
C ASP A 326 -2.85 -31.58 0.77
N LYS A 327 -1.72 -32.01 0.21
CA LYS A 327 -1.68 -32.89 -0.95
C LYS A 327 -2.19 -34.30 -0.65
N GLY A 328 -2.14 -34.72 0.62
CA GLY A 328 -2.56 -36.06 1.08
C GLY A 328 -4.05 -36.16 1.43
N SER A 329 -4.74 -35.06 1.65
CA SER A 329 -6.17 -35.05 1.97
C SER A 329 -6.98 -35.12 0.65
N ARG A 330 -7.42 -36.33 0.32
CA ARG A 330 -8.42 -36.56 -0.75
C ARG A 330 -9.80 -36.77 -0.17
#